data_0df39a6a8a83f078e9e2b7bb1eba7983
#
_entry.id   0df39a6a8a83f078e9e2b7bb1eba7983
#
_cell.length_a   1.000
_cell.length_b   1.000
_cell.length_c   1.000
_cell.angle_alpha   90.00
_cell.angle_beta   90.00
_cell.angle_gamma   90.00
#
_symmetry.space_group_name_H-M   'P 1'
#
loop_
_entity.id
_entity.type
_entity.pdbx_description
1 polymer ?
#
loop_
_entity_poly.entity_id
_entity_poly.type
_entity_poly.pdbx_seq_one_letter_code
_entity_poly.pdbx_strand_id
1 'polypeptide(L)'
;MTCVTHAFSRKDRIMGKPTGFMEYDREDARAIEPKERIKNFNEFHIPLSKERQQIQGARCMNCGVPFCQAGMNIMGMTSGCPLHNLVPEWNDLVYTGNWEQAYNRLKKTNNFPEFTSRVCPALCEAACTCGHWEDPVTCKANEHGIIENAYEQGYAAAKPPKVRTGKKIAVIGSGPAGLAAADQLNKRGHSVTVYERDDRVGGLLMYGIPNMKLEKWVLDRKVAVMKEEGITFVTGTNVGKDVKASKLLKEYDRVILACGAKNPRDIKAPGRDAKGIYFAVDFLKATTKSLLDSELKDGSYISAKGKKVVIIGGGDTGNDCVGTSIRHGCASVTQLEMMPQAPAKRAENNPWPEWPKVLKTDYGQEEAIAVFGHDPRIYQTTVKEFLKDKNGNLCGLVTVKLEPKRDEKTGRVTMTEVAGSEQKMEADLVLIAAGFLGTEKYVADAFGVDLNGRTNVATAEGAYETSVKNVFAAGDVHRGQSLVVWAIREGREVAREVDESLMGYSYLEVQ
;
A
#
# COMPACT_ATOMS: atom_id res chain seq x y z
N MET A 1 -15.52 39.75 -3.07
CA MET A 1 -16.07 38.43 -3.39
C MET A 1 -16.74 37.90 -2.16
N THR A 2 -18.06 37.94 -2.12
CA THR A 2 -18.90 37.59 -0.95
C THR A 2 -19.00 36.06 -0.85
N CYS A 3 -18.42 35.51 0.19
CA CYS A 3 -18.55 34.10 0.53
C CYS A 3 -20.00 33.84 0.97
N VAL A 4 -20.83 33.27 0.11
CA VAL A 4 -22.19 32.86 0.44
C VAL A 4 -22.12 31.56 1.22
N THR A 5 -22.15 31.65 2.56
CA THR A 5 -22.36 30.49 3.42
C THR A 5 -23.84 30.07 3.31
N HIS A 6 -24.15 29.16 2.41
CA HIS A 6 -25.45 28.50 2.39
C HIS A 6 -25.50 27.50 3.56
N ALA A 7 -26.14 27.91 4.65
CA ALA A 7 -26.55 26.99 5.72
C ALA A 7 -27.64 26.06 5.17
N PHE A 8 -27.29 24.80 4.91
CA PHE A 8 -28.23 23.79 4.42
C PHE A 8 -29.33 23.51 5.46
N SER A 9 -30.57 23.68 5.07
CA SER A 9 -31.72 23.20 5.85
C SER A 9 -31.74 21.69 5.92
N ARG A 10 -32.09 21.09 7.06
CA ARG A 10 -32.23 19.65 7.26
C ARG A 10 -33.25 18.99 6.29
N LYS A 11 -34.20 19.80 5.74
CA LYS A 11 -35.24 19.37 4.80
C LYS A 11 -34.73 19.07 3.37
N ASP A 12 -33.58 19.64 2.99
CA ASP A 12 -33.06 19.53 1.62
C ASP A 12 -32.15 18.30 1.40
N ARG A 13 -32.00 17.44 2.43
CA ARG A 13 -31.03 16.33 2.43
C ARG A 13 -31.68 14.95 2.48
N ILE A 14 -32.79 14.74 1.77
CA ILE A 14 -33.53 13.47 1.85
C ILE A 14 -33.00 12.43 0.85
N MET A 15 -32.26 12.81 -0.19
CA MET A 15 -31.63 11.93 -1.19
C MET A 15 -30.35 12.54 -1.73
N GLY A 16 -29.50 11.70 -2.35
CA GLY A 16 -28.27 12.14 -3.01
C GLY A 16 -28.48 13.35 -3.91
N LYS A 17 -27.41 14.11 -4.12
CA LYS A 17 -27.45 15.32 -4.95
C LYS A 17 -26.81 15.02 -6.33
N PRO A 18 -27.59 14.55 -7.33
CA PRO A 18 -27.02 14.12 -8.63
C PRO A 18 -26.24 15.21 -9.38
N THR A 19 -26.48 16.48 -9.06
CA THR A 19 -25.87 17.66 -9.68
C THR A 19 -24.73 18.27 -8.85
N GLY A 20 -24.42 17.69 -7.70
CA GLY A 20 -23.45 18.27 -6.75
C GLY A 20 -22.05 18.46 -7.34
N PHE A 21 -21.61 17.59 -8.27
CA PHE A 21 -20.33 17.73 -8.96
C PHE A 21 -20.27 18.97 -9.88
N MET A 22 -21.41 19.49 -10.31
CA MET A 22 -21.53 20.72 -11.10
C MET A 22 -21.63 21.99 -10.23
N GLU A 23 -21.93 21.84 -8.93
CA GLU A 23 -22.20 22.96 -8.02
C GLU A 23 -21.04 23.23 -7.06
N TYR A 24 -20.25 22.21 -6.77
CA TYR A 24 -19.16 22.27 -5.79
C TYR A 24 -17.84 21.86 -6.44
N ASP A 25 -16.81 22.64 -6.20
CA ASP A 25 -15.45 22.29 -6.60
C ASP A 25 -14.92 21.11 -5.77
N ARG A 26 -14.02 20.32 -6.37
CA ARG A 26 -13.28 19.29 -5.65
C ARG A 26 -12.36 19.92 -4.61
N GLU A 27 -12.38 19.34 -3.43
CA GLU A 27 -11.44 19.67 -2.38
C GLU A 27 -10.85 18.39 -1.77
N ASP A 28 -9.53 18.37 -1.67
CA ASP A 28 -8.79 17.29 -1.01
C ASP A 28 -8.24 17.77 0.35
N ALA A 29 -7.80 16.82 1.18
CA ALA A 29 -7.06 17.12 2.39
C ALA A 29 -5.80 17.94 2.04
N ARG A 30 -5.70 19.14 2.61
CA ARG A 30 -4.57 20.04 2.36
C ARG A 30 -3.28 19.44 2.92
N ALA A 31 -2.20 19.42 2.12
CA ALA A 31 -0.88 19.05 2.61
C ALA A 31 -0.20 20.26 3.30
N ILE A 32 0.55 20.00 4.38
CA ILE A 32 1.45 20.98 4.98
C ILE A 32 2.56 21.30 3.97
N GLU A 33 3.00 22.56 3.93
CA GLU A 33 4.03 23.03 3.01
C GLU A 33 5.31 22.17 3.10
N PRO A 34 5.94 21.82 1.97
CA PRO A 34 7.08 20.90 1.93
C PRO A 34 8.20 21.22 2.91
N LYS A 35 8.62 22.49 3.00
CA LYS A 35 9.71 22.93 3.90
C LYS A 35 9.33 22.83 5.39
N GLU A 36 8.06 22.81 5.72
CA GLU A 36 7.59 22.63 7.09
C GLU A 36 7.43 21.15 7.44
N ARG A 37 6.79 20.36 6.56
CA ARG A 37 6.51 18.95 6.82
C ARG A 37 7.76 18.05 6.91
N ILE A 38 8.87 18.44 6.28
CA ILE A 38 10.14 17.70 6.36
C ILE A 38 10.84 17.80 7.72
N LYS A 39 10.39 18.68 8.62
CA LYS A 39 10.99 18.86 9.96
C LYS A 39 10.71 17.71 10.92
N ASN A 40 9.77 16.82 10.58
CA ASN A 40 9.40 15.66 11.40
C ASN A 40 8.94 14.49 10.52
N PHE A 41 8.54 13.39 11.16
CA PHE A 41 8.01 12.18 10.51
C PHE A 41 6.51 11.97 10.75
N ASN A 42 5.76 13.02 11.07
CA ASN A 42 4.31 12.92 11.27
C ASN A 42 3.55 12.98 9.93
N GLU A 43 2.32 12.48 9.92
CA GLU A 43 1.40 12.68 8.79
C GLU A 43 1.23 14.17 8.51
N PHE A 44 1.18 14.54 7.24
CA PHE A 44 1.21 15.95 6.83
C PHE A 44 -0.04 16.41 6.09
N HIS A 45 -1.07 15.58 5.99
CA HIS A 45 -2.36 15.98 5.45
C HIS A 45 -3.27 16.47 6.57
N ILE A 46 -3.86 17.64 6.36
CA ILE A 46 -4.87 18.24 7.26
C ILE A 46 -6.23 17.77 6.77
N PRO A 47 -6.95 16.93 7.54
CA PRO A 47 -8.26 16.44 7.15
C PRO A 47 -9.26 17.58 6.89
N LEU A 48 -10.22 17.33 6.00
CA LEU A 48 -11.36 18.22 5.82
C LEU A 48 -12.25 18.23 7.07
N SER A 49 -12.91 19.37 7.35
CA SER A 49 -13.96 19.41 8.38
C SER A 49 -15.17 18.55 7.96
N LYS A 50 -16.00 18.17 8.93
CA LYS A 50 -17.23 17.36 8.65
C LYS A 50 -18.15 18.04 7.64
N GLU A 51 -18.30 19.35 7.71
CA GLU A 51 -19.13 20.15 6.80
C GLU A 51 -18.54 20.12 5.38
N ARG A 52 -17.22 20.28 5.25
CA ARG A 52 -16.55 20.22 3.95
C ARG A 52 -16.60 18.81 3.36
N GLN A 53 -16.45 17.77 4.17
CA GLN A 53 -16.63 16.40 3.74
C GLN A 53 -18.05 16.10 3.25
N GLN A 54 -19.08 16.66 3.91
CA GLN A 54 -20.46 16.56 3.46
C GLN A 54 -20.62 17.17 2.05
N ILE A 55 -20.01 18.33 1.80
CA ILE A 55 -19.99 18.94 0.47
C ILE A 55 -19.30 18.03 -0.54
N GLN A 56 -18.17 17.43 -0.18
CA GLN A 56 -17.45 16.51 -1.06
C GLN A 56 -18.23 15.21 -1.31
N GLY A 57 -18.99 14.71 -0.33
CA GLY A 57 -19.92 13.60 -0.50
C GLY A 57 -21.04 13.93 -1.50
N ALA A 58 -21.55 15.19 -1.49
CA ALA A 58 -22.56 15.67 -2.42
C ALA A 58 -22.11 15.68 -3.89
N ARG A 59 -20.79 15.69 -4.16
CA ARG A 59 -20.26 15.62 -5.52
C ARG A 59 -20.47 14.26 -6.20
N CYS A 60 -20.83 13.23 -5.43
CA CYS A 60 -21.14 11.93 -6.01
C CYS A 60 -22.53 11.94 -6.66
N MET A 61 -22.58 11.79 -7.99
CA MET A 61 -23.87 11.75 -8.72
C MET A 61 -24.59 10.42 -8.61
N ASN A 62 -24.08 9.45 -7.82
CA ASN A 62 -24.66 8.12 -7.68
C ASN A 62 -24.99 7.46 -9.02
N CYS A 63 -24.03 7.43 -9.94
CA CYS A 63 -24.21 6.90 -11.30
C CYS A 63 -24.63 5.42 -11.29
N GLY A 64 -25.53 5.02 -12.22
CA GLY A 64 -26.06 3.66 -12.28
C GLY A 64 -25.03 2.58 -12.62
N VAL A 65 -23.88 2.97 -13.20
CA VAL A 65 -22.75 2.10 -13.48
C VAL A 65 -21.49 2.69 -12.80
N PRO A 66 -21.28 2.42 -11.51
CA PRO A 66 -20.22 3.04 -10.75
C PRO A 66 -18.87 2.34 -10.99
N PHE A 67 -18.10 2.81 -11.96
CA PHE A 67 -16.75 2.31 -12.24
C PHE A 67 -15.82 2.41 -11.03
N CYS A 68 -16.05 3.36 -10.12
CA CYS A 68 -15.27 3.50 -8.89
C CYS A 68 -15.21 2.23 -8.03
N GLN A 69 -16.23 1.36 -8.10
CA GLN A 69 -16.28 0.09 -7.35
C GLN A 69 -16.10 -1.16 -8.22
N ALA A 70 -15.74 -1.01 -9.51
CA ALA A 70 -15.71 -2.14 -10.44
C ALA A 70 -14.54 -3.11 -10.20
N GLY A 71 -13.37 -2.63 -9.83
CA GLY A 71 -12.18 -3.47 -9.54
C GLY A 71 -11.71 -4.32 -10.72
N MET A 72 -11.96 -3.86 -11.95
CA MET A 72 -11.64 -4.61 -13.18
C MET A 72 -10.16 -4.46 -13.56
N ASN A 73 -9.63 -5.49 -14.21
CA ASN A 73 -8.34 -5.39 -14.87
C ASN A 73 -8.54 -4.94 -16.33
N ILE A 74 -8.06 -3.75 -16.67
CA ILE A 74 -8.11 -3.20 -18.02
C ILE A 74 -6.68 -2.94 -18.49
N MET A 75 -6.27 -3.55 -19.60
CA MET A 75 -4.91 -3.42 -20.16
C MET A 75 -3.81 -3.71 -19.14
N GLY A 76 -4.01 -4.73 -18.29
CA GLY A 76 -3.05 -5.16 -17.27
C GLY A 76 -2.99 -4.29 -16.02
N MET A 77 -3.84 -3.28 -15.89
CA MET A 77 -3.91 -2.39 -14.73
C MET A 77 -5.31 -2.39 -14.11
N THR A 78 -5.39 -2.16 -12.80
CA THR A 78 -6.66 -2.15 -12.08
C THR A 78 -7.39 -0.83 -12.30
N SER A 79 -8.68 -0.90 -12.66
CA SER A 79 -9.62 0.22 -12.73
C SER A 79 -10.72 0.03 -11.70
N GLY A 80 -10.96 1.05 -10.87
CA GLY A 80 -11.91 0.97 -9.75
C GLY A 80 -11.37 0.22 -8.54
N CYS A 81 -12.16 0.17 -7.49
CA CYS A 81 -11.77 -0.44 -6.21
C CYS A 81 -11.86 -1.97 -6.24
N PRO A 82 -10.75 -2.72 -6.04
CA PRO A 82 -10.77 -4.17 -5.93
C PRO A 82 -11.63 -4.73 -4.79
N LEU A 83 -11.83 -3.94 -3.74
CA LEU A 83 -12.70 -4.30 -2.61
C LEU A 83 -14.18 -4.10 -2.93
N HIS A 84 -14.52 -3.64 -4.12
CA HIS A 84 -15.89 -3.27 -4.50
C HIS A 84 -16.56 -2.35 -3.48
N ASN A 85 -15.77 -1.40 -2.91
CA ASN A 85 -16.27 -0.44 -1.93
C ASN A 85 -17.51 0.27 -2.44
N LEU A 86 -18.55 0.31 -1.61
CA LEU A 86 -19.85 0.89 -1.93
C LEU A 86 -19.79 2.44 -1.93
N VAL A 87 -18.91 2.96 -2.79
CA VAL A 87 -18.53 4.38 -2.82
C VAL A 87 -19.73 5.33 -2.98
N PRO A 88 -20.68 5.11 -3.89
CA PRO A 88 -21.84 5.98 -4.01
C PRO A 88 -22.70 6.00 -2.75
N GLU A 89 -22.91 4.83 -2.12
CA GLU A 89 -23.77 4.71 -0.95
C GLU A 89 -23.18 5.45 0.27
N TRP A 90 -21.91 5.24 0.59
CA TRP A 90 -21.35 5.93 1.74
C TRP A 90 -21.06 7.41 1.47
N ASN A 91 -20.86 7.86 0.22
CA ASN A 91 -20.80 9.28 -0.11
C ASN A 91 -22.15 9.98 0.13
N ASP A 92 -23.26 9.35 -0.24
CA ASP A 92 -24.61 9.87 0.06
C ASP A 92 -24.87 9.99 1.58
N LEU A 93 -24.46 8.97 2.33
CA LEU A 93 -24.56 8.97 3.79
C LEU A 93 -23.67 10.04 4.44
N VAL A 94 -22.48 10.31 3.91
CA VAL A 94 -21.63 11.44 4.35
C VAL A 94 -22.33 12.77 4.05
N TYR A 95 -22.85 12.96 2.82
CA TYR A 95 -23.58 14.17 2.45
C TYR A 95 -24.74 14.45 3.39
N THR A 96 -25.54 13.44 3.71
CA THR A 96 -26.71 13.56 4.58
C THR A 96 -26.37 13.61 6.07
N GLY A 97 -25.08 13.46 6.45
CA GLY A 97 -24.62 13.51 7.83
C GLY A 97 -24.85 12.22 8.63
N ASN A 98 -25.16 11.11 7.96
CA ASN A 98 -25.42 9.81 8.58
C ASN A 98 -24.11 9.01 8.74
N TRP A 99 -23.20 9.53 9.55
CA TRP A 99 -21.82 9.03 9.70
C TRP A 99 -21.71 7.59 10.18
N GLU A 100 -22.54 7.16 11.12
CA GLU A 100 -22.55 5.77 11.58
C GLU A 100 -22.95 4.81 10.48
N GLN A 101 -23.95 5.16 9.68
CA GLN A 101 -24.37 4.34 8.54
C GLN A 101 -23.30 4.36 7.43
N ALA A 102 -22.63 5.48 7.20
CA ALA A 102 -21.51 5.56 6.27
C ALA A 102 -20.38 4.61 6.71
N TYR A 103 -20.02 4.59 8.00
CA TYR A 103 -19.06 3.65 8.55
C TYR A 103 -19.50 2.19 8.37
N ASN A 104 -20.74 1.86 8.70
CA ASN A 104 -21.27 0.51 8.54
C ASN A 104 -21.22 0.06 7.08
N ARG A 105 -21.50 0.96 6.14
CA ARG A 105 -21.46 0.67 4.71
C ARG A 105 -20.02 0.49 4.20
N LEU A 106 -19.09 1.31 4.65
CA LEU A 106 -17.68 1.20 4.32
C LEU A 106 -17.06 -0.09 4.88
N LYS A 107 -17.37 -0.45 6.13
CA LYS A 107 -16.88 -1.66 6.80
C LYS A 107 -17.43 -2.95 6.20
N LYS A 108 -18.49 -2.88 5.41
CA LYS A 108 -19.05 -4.06 4.75
C LYS A 108 -18.03 -4.68 3.77
N THR A 109 -17.32 -3.87 3.03
CA THR A 109 -16.37 -4.31 1.99
C THR A 109 -14.90 -4.10 2.36
N ASN A 110 -14.58 -3.19 3.28
CA ASN A 110 -13.22 -2.86 3.66
C ASN A 110 -12.96 -3.10 5.16
N ASN A 111 -11.99 -3.97 5.48
CA ASN A 111 -11.59 -4.25 6.87
C ASN A 111 -10.82 -3.08 7.50
N PHE A 112 -10.08 -2.30 6.69
CA PHE A 112 -9.08 -1.34 7.17
C PHE A 112 -9.15 0.01 6.44
N PRO A 113 -10.28 0.75 6.55
CA PRO A 113 -10.38 2.09 5.98
C PRO A 113 -9.30 3.05 6.52
N GLU A 114 -8.88 2.86 7.78
CA GLU A 114 -7.80 3.61 8.41
C GLU A 114 -6.46 3.50 7.67
N PHE A 115 -6.20 2.38 7.00
CA PHE A 115 -4.99 2.17 6.20
C PHE A 115 -5.22 2.60 4.75
N THR A 116 -6.29 2.14 4.12
CA THR A 116 -6.56 2.42 2.70
C THR A 116 -6.77 3.89 2.43
N SER A 117 -7.41 4.64 3.33
CA SER A 117 -7.59 6.09 3.21
C SER A 117 -6.26 6.87 3.25
N ARG A 118 -5.17 6.27 3.76
CA ARG A 118 -3.84 6.87 3.81
C ARG A 118 -2.93 6.41 2.67
N VAL A 119 -2.90 5.10 2.39
CA VAL A 119 -1.87 4.51 1.53
C VAL A 119 -2.37 3.98 0.19
N CYS A 120 -3.69 3.89 -0.04
CA CYS A 120 -4.23 3.49 -1.35
C CYS A 120 -4.01 4.61 -2.39
N PRO A 121 -3.62 4.27 -3.64
CA PRO A 121 -3.49 5.28 -4.70
C PRO A 121 -4.82 5.84 -5.21
N ALA A 122 -5.96 5.46 -4.59
CA ALA A 122 -7.31 5.92 -4.93
C ALA A 122 -7.78 5.47 -6.33
N LEU A 123 -7.73 4.16 -6.61
CA LEU A 123 -8.23 3.58 -7.86
C LEU A 123 -9.69 3.94 -8.14
N CYS A 124 -10.50 4.12 -7.08
CA CYS A 124 -11.89 4.56 -7.17
C CYS A 124 -12.02 5.97 -7.76
N GLU A 125 -11.12 6.90 -7.41
CA GLU A 125 -11.09 8.26 -7.96
C GLU A 125 -10.65 8.26 -9.42
N ALA A 126 -9.60 7.50 -9.75
CA ALA A 126 -9.10 7.38 -11.12
C ALA A 126 -10.15 6.83 -12.10
N ALA A 127 -11.07 6.00 -11.61
CA ALA A 127 -12.17 5.40 -12.38
C ALA A 127 -13.53 6.11 -12.17
N CYS A 128 -13.58 7.19 -11.40
CA CYS A 128 -14.82 7.92 -11.15
C CYS A 128 -15.40 8.47 -12.45
N THR A 129 -16.70 8.24 -12.69
CA THR A 129 -17.39 8.73 -13.89
C THR A 129 -17.38 10.26 -13.97
N CYS A 130 -17.45 10.99 -12.83
CA CYS A 130 -17.31 12.44 -12.81
C CYS A 130 -15.97 12.88 -13.40
N GLY A 131 -14.89 12.13 -13.19
CA GLY A 131 -13.55 12.43 -13.71
C GLY A 131 -13.40 12.34 -15.23
N HIS A 132 -14.49 12.02 -15.95
CA HIS A 132 -14.51 12.08 -17.41
C HIS A 132 -14.77 13.50 -17.94
N TRP A 133 -15.50 14.32 -17.18
CA TRP A 133 -15.90 15.68 -17.57
C TRP A 133 -15.39 16.76 -16.62
N GLU A 134 -15.32 16.42 -15.33
CA GLU A 134 -14.93 17.29 -14.24
C GLU A 134 -13.93 16.57 -13.33
N ASP A 135 -13.58 17.17 -12.20
CA ASP A 135 -12.76 16.50 -11.20
C ASP A 135 -13.49 15.32 -10.57
N PRO A 136 -12.83 14.18 -10.35
CA PRO A 136 -13.43 13.03 -9.68
C PRO A 136 -13.83 13.36 -8.23
N VAL A 137 -14.75 12.58 -7.66
CA VAL A 137 -15.11 12.68 -6.23
C VAL A 137 -13.90 12.33 -5.36
N THR A 138 -13.65 13.09 -4.29
CA THR A 138 -12.55 12.88 -3.34
C THR A 138 -12.85 11.71 -2.39
N CYS A 139 -12.93 10.50 -2.94
CA CYS A 139 -13.34 9.29 -2.23
C CYS A 139 -12.41 8.96 -1.06
N LYS A 140 -11.10 9.12 -1.26
CA LYS A 140 -10.07 8.81 -0.26
C LYS A 140 -10.18 9.70 0.97
N ALA A 141 -10.40 11.01 0.79
CA ALA A 141 -10.60 11.94 1.91
C ALA A 141 -11.92 11.66 2.64
N ASN A 142 -12.99 11.30 1.92
CA ASN A 142 -14.26 10.91 2.54
C ASN A 142 -14.13 9.60 3.33
N GLU A 143 -13.43 8.60 2.79
CA GLU A 143 -13.11 7.36 3.50
C GLU A 143 -12.35 7.64 4.80
N HIS A 144 -11.35 8.53 4.75
CA HIS A 144 -10.60 8.99 5.94
C HIS A 144 -11.52 9.63 6.98
N GLY A 145 -12.38 10.54 6.55
CA GLY A 145 -13.33 11.20 7.45
C GLY A 145 -14.31 10.24 8.10
N ILE A 146 -14.81 9.26 7.35
CA ILE A 146 -15.74 8.23 7.89
C ILE A 146 -15.05 7.44 9.00
N ILE A 147 -13.83 6.96 8.78
CA ILE A 147 -13.16 6.09 9.76
C ILE A 147 -12.70 6.86 10.99
N GLU A 148 -12.13 8.07 10.83
CA GLU A 148 -11.71 8.86 11.99
C GLU A 148 -12.93 9.30 12.83
N ASN A 149 -14.01 9.71 12.18
CA ASN A 149 -15.26 9.98 12.91
C ASN A 149 -15.80 8.73 13.65
N ALA A 150 -15.64 7.53 13.05
CA ALA A 150 -16.09 6.29 13.69
C ALA A 150 -15.30 5.98 14.97
N TYR A 151 -14.01 6.25 14.99
CA TYR A 151 -13.20 6.13 16.21
C TYR A 151 -13.56 7.21 17.25
N GLU A 152 -13.73 8.47 16.83
CA GLU A 152 -14.13 9.57 17.71
C GLU A 152 -15.47 9.32 18.40
N GLN A 153 -16.44 8.77 17.68
CA GLN A 153 -17.80 8.49 18.17
C GLN A 153 -17.96 7.11 18.81
N GLY A 154 -16.90 6.28 18.82
CA GLY A 154 -16.93 4.94 19.39
C GLY A 154 -17.59 3.87 18.51
N TYR A 155 -17.96 4.16 17.26
CA TYR A 155 -18.57 3.17 16.34
C TYR A 155 -17.58 2.08 15.96
N ALA A 156 -16.27 2.39 15.97
CA ALA A 156 -15.18 1.47 15.66
C ALA A 156 -14.69 0.66 16.88
N ALA A 157 -15.41 0.68 18.00
CA ALA A 157 -15.10 -0.14 19.17
C ALA A 157 -15.14 -1.65 18.85
N ALA A 158 -14.43 -2.44 19.65
CA ALA A 158 -14.34 -3.90 19.52
C ALA A 158 -15.72 -4.57 19.60
N LYS A 159 -15.96 -5.53 18.71
CA LYS A 159 -17.20 -6.32 18.63
C LYS A 159 -16.84 -7.80 18.59
N PRO A 160 -16.47 -8.41 19.75
CA PRO A 160 -16.07 -9.81 19.78
C PRO A 160 -17.24 -10.71 19.35
N PRO A 161 -16.99 -11.83 18.67
CA PRO A 161 -18.03 -12.77 18.25
C PRO A 161 -18.71 -13.38 19.48
N LYS A 162 -20.05 -13.43 19.44
CA LYS A 162 -20.87 -13.95 20.54
C LYS A 162 -20.70 -15.45 20.76
N VAL A 163 -20.36 -16.20 19.69
CA VAL A 163 -20.22 -17.65 19.70
C VAL A 163 -18.89 -18.03 19.06
N ARG A 164 -18.18 -18.96 19.70
CA ARG A 164 -16.95 -19.54 19.14
C ARG A 164 -17.24 -20.89 18.51
N THR A 165 -16.65 -21.15 17.33
CA THR A 165 -16.84 -22.40 16.57
C THR A 165 -16.01 -23.58 17.10
N GLY A 166 -15.02 -23.31 17.95
CA GLY A 166 -14.04 -24.31 18.39
C GLY A 166 -12.92 -24.57 17.37
N LYS A 167 -12.99 -24.02 16.16
CA LYS A 167 -11.96 -24.17 15.14
C LYS A 167 -10.80 -23.21 15.36
N LYS A 168 -9.57 -23.68 15.09
CA LYS A 168 -8.31 -22.94 15.30
C LYS A 168 -7.60 -22.71 13.98
N ILE A 169 -7.25 -21.46 13.69
CA ILE A 169 -6.55 -21.08 12.47
C ILE A 169 -5.25 -20.35 12.83
N ALA A 170 -4.14 -20.75 12.19
CA ALA A 170 -2.89 -20.03 12.21
C ALA A 170 -2.76 -19.16 10.95
N VAL A 171 -2.44 -17.88 11.11
CA VAL A 171 -2.12 -16.96 10.01
C VAL A 171 -0.64 -16.60 10.12
N ILE A 172 0.13 -16.83 9.04
CA ILE A 172 1.57 -16.62 9.01
C ILE A 172 1.85 -15.30 8.26
N GLY A 173 2.13 -14.26 9.01
CA GLY A 173 2.33 -12.89 8.56
C GLY A 173 1.16 -11.98 8.94
N SER A 174 1.50 -10.81 9.45
CA SER A 174 0.56 -9.78 9.92
C SER A 174 0.42 -8.60 8.95
N GLY A 175 0.78 -8.78 7.68
CA GLY A 175 0.51 -7.79 6.64
C GLY A 175 -1.00 -7.64 6.36
N PRO A 176 -1.41 -6.73 5.45
CA PRO A 176 -2.82 -6.45 5.18
C PRO A 176 -3.66 -7.69 4.87
N ALA A 177 -3.11 -8.64 4.11
CA ALA A 177 -3.81 -9.89 3.78
C ALA A 177 -4.05 -10.76 5.02
N GLY A 178 -2.99 -10.97 5.83
CA GLY A 178 -3.10 -11.76 7.07
C GLY A 178 -4.04 -11.12 8.09
N LEU A 179 -3.98 -9.80 8.25
CA LEU A 179 -4.90 -9.07 9.13
C LEU A 179 -6.34 -9.17 8.65
N ALA A 180 -6.60 -9.07 7.32
CA ALA A 180 -7.94 -9.19 6.76
C ALA A 180 -8.51 -10.61 6.94
N ALA A 181 -7.70 -11.64 6.70
CA ALA A 181 -8.08 -13.01 6.95
C ALA A 181 -8.40 -13.24 8.44
N ALA A 182 -7.54 -12.74 9.33
CA ALA A 182 -7.74 -12.88 10.77
C ALA A 182 -9.02 -12.17 11.26
N ASP A 183 -9.28 -10.93 10.79
CA ASP A 183 -10.48 -10.16 11.13
C ASP A 183 -11.76 -10.89 10.68
N GLN A 184 -11.80 -11.39 9.45
CA GLN A 184 -12.96 -12.10 8.91
C GLN A 184 -13.23 -13.42 9.64
N LEU A 185 -12.20 -14.24 9.83
CA LEU A 185 -12.32 -15.54 10.51
C LEU A 185 -12.68 -15.39 11.98
N ASN A 186 -12.12 -14.37 12.66
CA ASN A 186 -12.50 -14.09 14.04
C ASN A 186 -13.96 -13.65 14.16
N LYS A 187 -14.45 -12.78 13.28
CA LYS A 187 -15.87 -12.39 13.21
C LYS A 187 -16.81 -13.57 12.99
N ARG A 188 -16.33 -14.57 12.24
CA ARG A 188 -17.05 -15.82 12.01
C ARG A 188 -17.09 -16.72 13.27
N GLY A 189 -16.29 -16.40 14.29
CA GLY A 189 -16.22 -17.12 15.56
C GLY A 189 -15.06 -18.11 15.68
N HIS A 190 -14.16 -18.18 14.69
CA HIS A 190 -12.97 -19.01 14.79
C HIS A 190 -11.95 -18.42 15.77
N SER A 191 -11.12 -19.27 16.38
CA SER A 191 -9.97 -18.86 17.19
C SER A 191 -8.77 -18.64 16.25
N VAL A 192 -8.30 -17.40 16.13
CA VAL A 192 -7.24 -17.04 15.19
C VAL A 192 -5.99 -16.61 15.94
N THR A 193 -4.85 -17.19 15.55
CA THR A 193 -3.51 -16.78 15.99
C THR A 193 -2.71 -16.29 14.80
N VAL A 194 -2.23 -15.05 14.87
CA VAL A 194 -1.38 -14.43 13.83
C VAL A 194 0.06 -14.46 14.31
N TYR A 195 0.94 -15.11 13.55
CA TYR A 195 2.38 -15.15 13.78
C TYR A 195 3.07 -14.07 12.95
N GLU A 196 3.88 -13.25 13.59
CA GLU A 196 4.68 -12.21 12.95
C GLU A 196 6.14 -12.33 13.33
N ARG A 197 7.03 -12.32 12.33
CA ARG A 197 8.48 -12.43 12.55
C ARG A 197 9.11 -11.16 13.11
N ASP A 198 8.51 -10.01 12.81
CA ASP A 198 8.96 -8.73 13.33
C ASP A 198 8.41 -8.51 14.76
N ASP A 199 8.97 -7.54 15.47
CA ASP A 199 8.59 -7.21 16.85
C ASP A 199 7.21 -6.51 16.94
N ARG A 200 6.70 -5.97 15.81
CA ARG A 200 5.42 -5.30 15.70
C ARG A 200 4.57 -5.85 14.57
N VAL A 201 3.26 -5.83 14.78
CA VAL A 201 2.25 -6.25 13.80
C VAL A 201 2.11 -5.21 12.68
N GLY A 202 1.85 -5.66 11.44
CA GLY A 202 1.50 -4.78 10.33
C GLY A 202 2.27 -5.04 9.03
N GLY A 203 3.36 -5.82 9.07
CA GLY A 203 4.17 -6.10 7.88
C GLY A 203 4.69 -4.82 7.22
N LEU A 204 4.41 -4.64 5.92
CA LEU A 204 4.83 -3.40 5.21
C LEU A 204 4.09 -2.14 5.69
N LEU A 205 2.89 -2.23 6.24
CA LEU A 205 2.21 -1.08 6.86
C LEU A 205 3.01 -0.54 8.06
N MET A 206 3.66 -1.44 8.82
CA MET A 206 4.51 -1.05 9.95
C MET A 206 5.88 -0.58 9.48
N TYR A 207 6.61 -1.38 8.69
CA TYR A 207 8.02 -1.19 8.43
C TYR A 207 8.41 -0.92 6.98
N GLY A 208 7.47 -0.98 6.01
CA GLY A 208 7.74 -0.64 4.61
C GLY A 208 7.28 0.77 4.24
N ILE A 209 6.19 1.24 4.84
CA ILE A 209 5.62 2.57 4.62
C ILE A 209 6.18 3.51 5.70
N PRO A 210 6.73 4.68 5.32
CA PRO A 210 7.27 5.62 6.32
C PRO A 210 6.18 6.22 7.20
N ASN A 211 6.59 6.67 8.41
CA ASN A 211 5.65 7.19 9.41
C ASN A 211 4.88 8.42 8.93
N MET A 212 5.52 9.31 8.14
CA MET A 212 4.87 10.50 7.60
C MET A 212 3.76 10.19 6.56
N LYS A 213 3.68 8.97 6.05
CA LYS A 213 2.59 8.53 5.15
C LYS A 213 1.52 7.73 5.88
N LEU A 214 1.90 7.05 6.97
CA LEU A 214 1.02 6.29 7.84
C LEU A 214 1.62 6.24 9.25
N GLU A 215 1.14 7.06 10.16
CA GLU A 215 1.58 7.06 11.55
C GLU A 215 1.24 5.73 12.23
N LYS A 216 2.21 5.18 12.97
CA LYS A 216 2.09 3.79 13.47
C LYS A 216 1.09 3.62 14.60
N TRP A 217 0.72 4.68 15.31
CA TRP A 217 -0.37 4.64 16.27
C TRP A 217 -1.72 4.25 15.65
N VAL A 218 -1.90 4.53 14.34
CA VAL A 218 -3.10 4.11 13.57
C VAL A 218 -3.18 2.59 13.47
N LEU A 219 -2.03 1.92 13.24
CA LEU A 219 -1.94 0.47 13.28
C LEU A 219 -2.18 -0.06 14.69
N ASP A 220 -1.51 0.53 15.68
CA ASP A 220 -1.60 0.09 17.08
C ASP A 220 -3.05 0.18 17.59
N ARG A 221 -3.77 1.28 17.25
CA ARG A 221 -5.19 1.47 17.53
C ARG A 221 -6.03 0.32 16.95
N LYS A 222 -5.82 -0.02 15.67
CA LYS A 222 -6.58 -1.11 15.03
C LYS A 222 -6.23 -2.47 15.59
N VAL A 223 -4.95 -2.74 15.82
CA VAL A 223 -4.48 -4.01 16.43
C VAL A 223 -5.02 -4.18 17.83
N ALA A 224 -5.14 -3.10 18.62
CA ALA A 224 -5.78 -3.12 19.93
C ALA A 224 -7.24 -3.60 19.84
N VAL A 225 -8.03 -3.01 18.92
CA VAL A 225 -9.41 -3.45 18.65
C VAL A 225 -9.47 -4.92 18.28
N MET A 226 -8.57 -5.40 17.39
CA MET A 226 -8.53 -6.81 16.98
C MET A 226 -8.16 -7.75 18.13
N LYS A 227 -7.28 -7.33 19.06
CA LYS A 227 -6.96 -8.08 20.29
C LYS A 227 -8.17 -8.18 21.24
N GLU A 228 -8.87 -7.06 21.44
CA GLU A 228 -10.09 -7.03 22.25
C GLU A 228 -11.21 -7.91 21.64
N GLU A 229 -11.26 -8.03 20.31
CA GLU A 229 -12.16 -8.97 19.61
C GLU A 229 -11.72 -10.44 19.75
N GLY A 230 -10.54 -10.72 20.31
CA GLY A 230 -10.05 -12.06 20.66
C GLY A 230 -9.08 -12.69 19.66
N ILE A 231 -8.46 -11.90 18.77
CA ILE A 231 -7.37 -12.36 17.92
C ILE A 231 -6.07 -12.38 18.74
N THR A 232 -5.33 -13.48 18.68
CA THR A 232 -4.02 -13.61 19.33
C THR A 232 -2.91 -13.23 18.34
N PHE A 233 -1.99 -12.36 18.75
CA PHE A 233 -0.79 -12.01 17.99
C PHE A 233 0.46 -12.51 18.70
N VAL A 234 1.32 -13.22 17.95
CA VAL A 234 2.61 -13.76 18.40
C VAL A 234 3.71 -13.11 17.56
N THR A 235 4.30 -12.05 18.08
CA THR A 235 5.37 -11.28 17.42
C THR A 235 6.75 -11.84 17.74
N GLY A 236 7.79 -11.40 16.99
CA GLY A 236 9.16 -11.90 17.17
C GLY A 236 9.31 -13.40 16.87
N THR A 237 8.39 -13.97 16.08
CA THR A 237 8.32 -15.41 15.83
C THR A 237 8.34 -15.72 14.34
N ASN A 238 9.48 -16.21 13.87
CA ASN A 238 9.69 -16.55 12.46
C ASN A 238 9.31 -18.02 12.21
N VAL A 239 8.12 -18.23 11.66
CA VAL A 239 7.64 -19.57 11.30
C VAL A 239 8.49 -20.15 10.16
N GLY A 240 8.91 -21.40 10.30
CA GLY A 240 9.86 -22.06 9.40
C GLY A 240 11.31 -21.99 9.90
N LYS A 241 11.61 -21.08 10.86
CA LYS A 241 12.92 -21.03 11.55
C LYS A 241 12.76 -21.28 13.06
N ASP A 242 12.02 -20.43 13.76
CA ASP A 242 11.84 -20.53 15.22
C ASP A 242 10.76 -21.56 15.60
N VAL A 243 9.71 -21.63 14.77
CA VAL A 243 8.60 -22.57 14.91
C VAL A 243 8.49 -23.45 13.68
N LYS A 244 8.52 -24.77 13.86
CA LYS A 244 8.38 -25.73 12.75
C LYS A 244 6.96 -25.70 12.19
N ALA A 245 6.83 -25.69 10.87
CA ALA A 245 5.53 -25.79 10.19
C ALA A 245 4.73 -27.04 10.60
N SER A 246 5.42 -28.19 10.78
CA SER A 246 4.80 -29.44 11.22
C SER A 246 4.15 -29.37 12.62
N LYS A 247 4.59 -28.46 13.49
CA LYS A 247 3.94 -28.18 14.77
C LYS A 247 2.60 -27.49 14.54
N LEU A 248 2.59 -26.42 13.72
CA LEU A 248 1.37 -25.65 13.43
C LEU A 248 0.33 -26.52 12.72
N LEU A 249 0.74 -27.37 11.77
CA LEU A 249 -0.14 -28.31 11.07
C LEU A 249 -0.81 -29.35 12.00
N LYS A 250 -0.26 -29.58 13.21
CA LYS A 250 -0.86 -30.46 14.22
C LYS A 250 -1.76 -29.71 15.21
N GLU A 251 -1.44 -28.44 15.50
CA GLU A 251 -2.11 -27.64 16.53
C GLU A 251 -3.33 -26.86 15.99
N TYR A 252 -3.35 -26.57 14.67
CA TYR A 252 -4.37 -25.78 14.02
C TYR A 252 -5.14 -26.59 12.96
N ASP A 253 -6.43 -26.31 12.83
CA ASP A 253 -7.28 -26.95 11.82
C ASP A 253 -6.89 -26.48 10.40
N ARG A 254 -6.48 -25.22 10.25
CA ARG A 254 -6.04 -24.60 8.98
C ARG A 254 -4.89 -23.64 9.21
N VAL A 255 -4.05 -23.48 8.18
CA VAL A 255 -2.94 -22.53 8.17
C VAL A 255 -3.06 -21.64 6.92
N ILE A 256 -2.89 -20.33 7.09
CA ILE A 256 -2.90 -19.35 6.01
C ILE A 256 -1.50 -18.72 5.90
N LEU A 257 -0.86 -18.86 4.75
CA LEU A 257 0.39 -18.18 4.43
C LEU A 257 0.05 -16.77 3.89
N ALA A 258 0.43 -15.74 4.63
CA ALA A 258 0.22 -14.32 4.29
C ALA A 258 1.51 -13.50 4.53
N CYS A 259 2.67 -14.14 4.33
CA CYS A 259 3.99 -13.59 4.65
C CYS A 259 4.55 -12.60 3.61
N GLY A 260 3.77 -12.30 2.56
CA GLY A 260 4.11 -11.33 1.53
C GLY A 260 5.17 -11.80 0.52
N ALA A 261 5.56 -10.90 -0.39
CA ALA A 261 6.64 -11.08 -1.34
C ALA A 261 7.84 -10.25 -0.86
N LYS A 262 8.81 -10.89 -0.22
CA LYS A 262 9.95 -10.18 0.41
C LYS A 262 11.31 -10.53 -0.20
N ASN A 263 11.34 -11.28 -1.31
CA ASN A 263 12.57 -11.53 -2.06
C ASN A 263 12.87 -10.32 -2.95
N PRO A 264 13.82 -9.43 -2.60
CA PRO A 264 14.03 -8.19 -3.33
C PRO A 264 14.67 -8.44 -4.69
N ARG A 265 14.27 -7.68 -5.69
CA ARG A 265 14.99 -7.62 -6.97
C ARG A 265 16.28 -6.83 -6.79
N ASP A 266 17.40 -7.47 -7.06
CA ASP A 266 18.73 -6.85 -6.97
C ASP A 266 19.24 -6.36 -8.33
N ILE A 267 20.19 -5.43 -8.31
CA ILE A 267 20.89 -4.90 -9.47
C ILE A 267 22.20 -5.69 -9.65
N LYS A 268 22.27 -6.47 -10.70
CA LYS A 268 23.46 -7.26 -11.03
C LYS A 268 24.47 -6.41 -11.81
N ALA A 269 25.19 -5.56 -11.10
CA ALA A 269 26.23 -4.70 -11.67
C ALA A 269 27.56 -4.89 -10.93
N PRO A 270 28.72 -4.69 -11.58
CA PRO A 270 30.02 -4.69 -10.91
C PRO A 270 30.01 -3.73 -9.71
N GLY A 271 30.73 -4.09 -8.65
CA GLY A 271 30.81 -3.26 -7.44
C GLY A 271 29.58 -3.29 -6.53
N ARG A 272 28.58 -4.16 -6.79
CA ARG A 272 27.33 -4.28 -5.97
C ARG A 272 27.63 -4.58 -4.50
N ASP A 273 28.75 -5.16 -4.18
CA ASP A 273 29.21 -5.50 -2.83
C ASP A 273 29.82 -4.30 -2.06
N ALA A 274 29.81 -3.09 -2.62
CA ALA A 274 30.27 -1.89 -1.94
C ALA A 274 29.45 -1.60 -0.68
N LYS A 275 30.12 -1.19 0.40
CA LYS A 275 29.46 -0.70 1.61
C LYS A 275 28.77 0.63 1.32
N GLY A 276 27.48 0.74 1.65
CA GLY A 276 26.67 1.92 1.35
C GLY A 276 25.57 1.64 0.32
N ILE A 277 25.41 0.38 -0.13
CA ILE A 277 24.32 -0.05 -1.02
C ILE A 277 23.36 -0.93 -0.24
N TYR A 278 22.11 -0.50 -0.11
CA TYR A 278 21.06 -1.20 0.66
C TYR A 278 19.77 -1.36 -0.17
N PHE A 279 18.95 -2.29 0.21
CA PHE A 279 17.58 -2.33 -0.30
C PHE A 279 16.73 -1.23 0.37
N ALA A 280 15.85 -0.63 -0.40
CA ALA A 280 14.95 0.44 0.06
C ALA A 280 14.16 0.03 1.31
N VAL A 281 13.65 -1.21 1.34
CA VAL A 281 12.88 -1.71 2.48
C VAL A 281 13.70 -1.82 3.76
N ASP A 282 14.99 -2.12 3.68
CA ASP A 282 15.87 -2.17 4.85
C ASP A 282 16.13 -0.76 5.41
N PHE A 283 16.31 0.21 4.52
CA PHE A 283 16.44 1.62 4.88
C PHE A 283 15.17 2.15 5.57
N LEU A 284 14.00 1.92 4.97
CA LEU A 284 12.71 2.35 5.52
C LEU A 284 12.38 1.65 6.84
N LYS A 285 12.63 0.32 6.92
CA LYS A 285 12.43 -0.46 8.14
C LYS A 285 13.34 0.03 9.28
N ALA A 286 14.63 0.17 9.03
CA ALA A 286 15.57 0.61 10.05
C ALA A 286 15.23 2.01 10.56
N THR A 287 14.88 2.93 9.66
CA THR A 287 14.43 4.29 10.01
C THR A 287 13.19 4.25 10.89
N THR A 288 12.13 3.56 10.44
CA THR A 288 10.86 3.50 11.18
C THR A 288 11.06 2.83 12.55
N LYS A 289 11.85 1.75 12.61
CA LYS A 289 12.12 1.07 13.88
C LYS A 289 12.84 1.97 14.87
N SER A 290 13.94 2.62 14.46
CA SER A 290 14.69 3.55 15.31
C SER A 290 13.84 4.77 15.71
N LEU A 291 12.99 5.28 14.81
CA LEU A 291 12.05 6.35 15.11
C LEU A 291 11.08 5.96 16.24
N LEU A 292 10.51 4.78 16.18
CA LEU A 292 9.54 4.29 17.17
C LEU A 292 10.19 3.89 18.49
N ASP A 293 11.42 3.37 18.46
CA ASP A 293 12.13 2.89 19.64
C ASP A 293 12.81 4.02 20.41
N SER A 294 13.30 5.06 19.73
CA SER A 294 14.18 6.07 20.32
C SER A 294 14.08 7.46 19.72
N GLU A 295 13.12 7.74 18.82
CA GLU A 295 13.10 9.00 18.05
C GLU A 295 14.41 9.25 17.27
N LEU A 296 15.00 8.19 16.72
CA LEU A 296 16.28 8.16 16.01
C LEU A 296 17.50 8.44 16.89
N LYS A 297 17.37 8.50 18.22
CA LYS A 297 18.47 8.83 19.15
C LYS A 297 19.47 7.68 19.33
N ASP A 298 19.04 6.44 19.08
CA ASP A 298 19.89 5.23 19.18
C ASP A 298 20.90 5.10 18.03
N GLY A 299 20.69 5.84 16.92
CA GLY A 299 21.56 5.77 15.75
C GLY A 299 21.55 4.41 15.04
N SER A 300 20.64 3.50 15.39
CA SER A 300 20.58 2.13 14.85
C SER A 300 19.85 2.04 13.50
N TYR A 301 19.93 3.07 12.67
CA TYR A 301 19.36 3.16 11.34
C TYR A 301 20.40 3.50 10.27
N ILE A 302 20.06 3.23 9.01
CA ILE A 302 20.90 3.59 7.86
C ILE A 302 20.78 5.11 7.64
N SER A 303 21.75 5.89 8.11
CA SER A 303 21.70 7.35 8.03
C SER A 303 22.02 7.87 6.64
N ALA A 304 21.17 8.77 6.12
CA ALA A 304 21.41 9.55 4.91
C ALA A 304 21.99 10.96 5.21
N LYS A 305 22.20 11.30 6.48
CA LYS A 305 22.66 12.64 6.88
C LYS A 305 23.96 13.03 6.20
N GLY A 306 23.95 14.18 5.51
CA GLY A 306 25.10 14.74 4.81
C GLY A 306 25.57 13.94 3.59
N LYS A 307 24.83 12.90 3.16
CA LYS A 307 25.21 12.02 2.05
C LYS A 307 24.56 12.42 0.73
N LYS A 308 25.25 12.14 -0.37
CA LYS A 308 24.71 12.12 -1.73
C LYS A 308 24.00 10.80 -1.93
N VAL A 309 22.66 10.83 -1.98
CA VAL A 309 21.81 9.64 -2.05
C VAL A 309 21.37 9.39 -3.48
N VAL A 310 21.51 8.16 -3.96
CA VAL A 310 20.95 7.73 -5.24
C VAL A 310 19.95 6.59 -4.99
N ILE A 311 18.74 6.74 -5.53
CA ILE A 311 17.64 5.77 -5.41
C ILE A 311 17.43 5.14 -6.77
N ILE A 312 17.43 3.82 -6.86
CA ILE A 312 17.21 3.07 -8.10
C ILE A 312 15.77 2.55 -8.10
N GLY A 313 14.90 3.19 -8.87
CA GLY A 313 13.48 2.87 -9.04
C GLY A 313 12.58 4.09 -8.86
N GLY A 314 11.68 4.32 -9.81
CA GLY A 314 10.80 5.50 -9.91
C GLY A 314 9.45 5.35 -9.22
N GLY A 315 9.14 4.20 -8.61
CA GLY A 315 7.83 3.93 -7.98
C GLY A 315 7.68 4.53 -6.58
N ASP A 316 6.54 4.23 -5.92
CA ASP A 316 6.16 4.75 -4.60
C ASP A 316 7.23 4.49 -3.53
N THR A 317 7.84 3.29 -3.51
CA THR A 317 8.93 2.96 -2.57
C THR A 317 10.16 3.87 -2.79
N GLY A 318 10.46 4.19 -4.05
CA GLY A 318 11.53 5.13 -4.37
C GLY A 318 11.21 6.54 -3.85
N ASN A 319 9.99 7.01 -4.05
CA ASN A 319 9.51 8.29 -3.50
C ASN A 319 9.56 8.31 -1.97
N ASP A 320 9.17 7.23 -1.30
CA ASP A 320 9.25 7.08 0.15
C ASP A 320 10.71 7.19 0.65
N CYS A 321 11.67 6.65 -0.12
CA CYS A 321 13.11 6.82 0.16
C CYS A 321 13.59 8.26 -0.06
N VAL A 322 13.07 8.97 -1.08
CA VAL A 322 13.37 10.40 -1.29
C VAL A 322 12.97 11.21 -0.06
N GLY A 323 11.69 11.13 0.34
CA GLY A 323 11.19 11.89 1.48
C GLY A 323 11.86 11.53 2.81
N THR A 324 12.22 10.25 3.01
CA THR A 324 12.94 9.80 4.20
C THR A 324 14.39 10.32 4.21
N SER A 325 15.09 10.30 3.07
CA SER A 325 16.45 10.80 2.96
C SER A 325 16.56 12.31 3.25
N ILE A 326 15.56 13.09 2.77
CA ILE A 326 15.47 14.52 3.05
C ILE A 326 15.29 14.77 4.55
N ARG A 327 14.43 14.02 5.23
CA ARG A 327 14.23 14.14 6.69
C ARG A 327 15.46 13.73 7.49
N HIS A 328 16.31 12.85 6.96
CA HIS A 328 17.62 12.58 7.55
C HIS A 328 18.62 13.72 7.34
N GLY A 329 18.34 14.70 6.46
CA GLY A 329 19.26 15.80 6.12
C GLY A 329 20.34 15.37 5.13
N CYS A 330 19.99 14.67 4.04
CA CYS A 330 20.91 14.32 2.96
C CYS A 330 21.46 15.58 2.26
N ALA A 331 22.67 15.49 1.70
CA ALA A 331 23.28 16.58 0.94
C ALA A 331 22.62 16.76 -0.44
N SER A 332 22.21 15.65 -1.06
CA SER A 332 21.44 15.62 -2.30
C SER A 332 20.70 14.28 -2.42
N VAL A 333 19.65 14.26 -3.25
CA VAL A 333 18.95 13.02 -3.61
C VAL A 333 18.67 12.98 -5.10
N THR A 334 18.96 11.83 -5.72
CA THR A 334 18.66 11.55 -7.13
C THR A 334 17.88 10.24 -7.21
N GLN A 335 16.82 10.21 -8.01
CA GLN A 335 16.00 9.02 -8.24
C GLN A 335 16.11 8.59 -9.70
N LEU A 336 16.65 7.39 -9.96
CA LEU A 336 16.82 6.84 -11.29
C LEU A 336 15.55 6.06 -11.68
N GLU A 337 14.96 6.43 -12.82
CA GLU A 337 13.81 5.73 -13.42
C GLU A 337 14.21 5.17 -14.79
N MET A 338 14.04 3.85 -14.96
CA MET A 338 14.38 3.19 -16.21
C MET A 338 13.42 3.50 -17.36
N MET A 339 12.17 3.84 -17.05
CA MET A 339 11.14 4.14 -18.03
C MET A 339 11.22 5.61 -18.50
N PRO A 340 10.68 5.92 -19.68
CA PRO A 340 10.49 7.30 -20.11
C PRO A 340 9.58 8.07 -19.15
N GLN A 341 9.77 9.39 -19.09
CA GLN A 341 8.86 10.25 -18.36
C GLN A 341 7.43 10.13 -18.93
N ALA A 342 6.46 9.90 -18.06
CA ALA A 342 5.07 9.85 -18.45
C ALA A 342 4.58 11.24 -18.92
N PRO A 343 3.59 11.31 -19.83
CA PRO A 343 3.02 12.58 -20.29
C PRO A 343 2.27 13.30 -19.16
N ALA A 344 2.15 14.62 -19.26
CA ALA A 344 1.42 15.44 -18.27
C ALA A 344 -0.09 15.15 -18.24
N LYS A 345 -0.66 14.71 -19.35
CA LYS A 345 -2.08 14.35 -19.50
C LYS A 345 -2.21 12.97 -20.13
N ARG A 346 -3.39 12.34 -19.99
CA ARG A 346 -3.68 11.05 -20.64
C ARG A 346 -3.41 11.12 -22.14
N ALA A 347 -2.66 10.14 -22.64
CA ALA A 347 -2.49 9.94 -24.07
C ALA A 347 -3.76 9.27 -24.66
N GLU A 348 -3.95 9.40 -25.99
CA GLU A 348 -5.10 8.79 -26.68
C GLU A 348 -5.17 7.26 -26.52
N ASN A 349 -4.04 6.59 -26.38
CA ASN A 349 -3.93 5.13 -26.14
C ASN A 349 -4.05 4.77 -24.66
N ASN A 350 -4.44 5.69 -23.78
CA ASN A 350 -4.73 5.46 -22.37
C ASN A 350 -6.05 6.14 -21.97
N PRO A 351 -7.18 5.75 -22.59
CA PRO A 351 -8.47 6.38 -22.35
C PRO A 351 -9.00 6.03 -20.93
N TRP A 352 -9.89 6.90 -20.41
CA TRP A 352 -10.69 6.56 -19.26
C TRP A 352 -11.60 5.33 -19.60
N PRO A 353 -11.84 4.36 -18.71
CA PRO A 353 -11.50 4.34 -17.28
C PRO A 353 -10.19 3.60 -16.94
N GLU A 354 -9.26 3.44 -17.86
CA GLU A 354 -7.96 2.86 -17.53
C GLU A 354 -7.24 3.66 -16.43
N TRP A 355 -6.33 3.00 -15.72
CA TRP A 355 -5.45 3.71 -14.80
C TRP A 355 -4.64 4.79 -15.55
N PRO A 356 -4.60 6.04 -15.04
CA PRO A 356 -3.92 7.13 -15.75
C PRO A 356 -2.39 6.94 -15.73
N LYS A 357 -1.81 6.77 -16.92
CA LYS A 357 -0.35 6.74 -17.15
C LYS A 357 0.16 8.15 -17.37
N VAL A 358 0.08 8.97 -16.35
CA VAL A 358 0.47 10.40 -16.39
C VAL A 358 1.57 10.68 -15.37
N LEU A 359 2.32 11.74 -15.62
CA LEU A 359 3.33 12.22 -14.67
C LEU A 359 2.64 12.63 -13.37
N LYS A 360 3.03 12.00 -12.28
CA LYS A 360 2.67 12.41 -10.92
C LYS A 360 3.91 12.89 -10.20
N THR A 361 3.78 14.00 -9.51
CA THR A 361 4.78 14.43 -8.53
C THR A 361 4.20 14.12 -7.15
N ASP A 362 4.83 13.21 -6.43
CA ASP A 362 4.40 12.79 -5.11
C ASP A 362 5.22 13.55 -4.04
N TYR A 363 4.83 13.40 -2.79
CA TYR A 363 5.32 14.19 -1.66
C TYR A 363 6.85 14.28 -1.57
N GLY A 364 7.58 13.17 -1.79
CA GLY A 364 9.05 13.16 -1.71
C GLY A 364 9.70 13.95 -2.84
N GLN A 365 9.16 13.86 -4.07
CA GLN A 365 9.63 14.69 -5.19
C GLN A 365 9.31 16.17 -4.95
N GLU A 366 8.12 16.52 -4.44
CA GLU A 366 7.78 17.90 -4.05
C GLU A 366 8.75 18.46 -3.01
N GLU A 367 9.08 17.65 -2.01
CA GLU A 367 10.04 17.99 -0.96
C GLU A 367 11.46 18.21 -1.54
N ALA A 368 11.89 17.33 -2.46
CA ALA A 368 13.16 17.50 -3.15
C ALA A 368 13.22 18.80 -3.97
N ILE A 369 12.14 19.09 -4.73
CA ILE A 369 12.02 20.35 -5.49
C ILE A 369 12.11 21.56 -4.54
N ALA A 370 11.41 21.51 -3.41
CA ALA A 370 11.38 22.61 -2.44
C ALA A 370 12.74 22.84 -1.75
N VAL A 371 13.50 21.76 -1.51
CA VAL A 371 14.80 21.81 -0.81
C VAL A 371 15.96 22.07 -1.76
N PHE A 372 16.02 21.38 -2.90
CA PHE A 372 17.14 21.39 -3.83
C PHE A 372 16.89 22.20 -5.11
N GLY A 373 15.65 22.66 -5.35
CA GLY A 373 15.30 23.51 -6.49
C GLY A 373 15.06 22.78 -7.81
N HIS A 374 15.05 21.44 -7.83
CA HIS A 374 14.83 20.63 -9.03
C HIS A 374 14.18 19.27 -8.71
N ASP A 375 13.53 18.67 -9.70
CA ASP A 375 13.00 17.31 -9.61
C ASP A 375 14.14 16.30 -9.46
N PRO A 376 14.09 15.40 -8.48
CA PRO A 376 15.17 14.43 -8.25
C PRO A 376 15.26 13.33 -9.30
N ARG A 377 14.26 13.19 -10.18
CA ARG A 377 14.13 12.07 -11.12
C ARG A 377 14.97 12.24 -12.38
N ILE A 378 15.71 11.19 -12.73
CA ILE A 378 16.41 11.05 -14.02
C ILE A 378 15.80 9.83 -14.73
N TYR A 379 15.11 10.09 -15.82
CA TYR A 379 14.40 9.08 -16.62
C TYR A 379 15.30 8.37 -17.63
N GLN A 380 14.85 7.19 -18.10
CA GLN A 380 15.56 6.36 -19.08
C GLN A 380 17.02 6.12 -18.66
N THR A 381 17.25 5.80 -17.38
CA THR A 381 18.59 5.69 -16.84
C THR A 381 18.67 4.53 -15.86
N THR A 382 19.73 3.74 -15.97
CA THR A 382 20.04 2.66 -15.03
C THR A 382 21.50 2.72 -14.59
N VAL A 383 21.85 1.85 -13.63
CA VAL A 383 23.23 1.71 -13.13
C VAL A 383 23.93 0.62 -13.93
N LYS A 384 25.12 0.94 -14.44
CA LYS A 384 26.04 0.03 -15.13
C LYS A 384 27.08 -0.54 -14.19
N GLU A 385 27.61 0.27 -13.25
CA GLU A 385 28.67 -0.10 -12.32
C GLU A 385 28.58 0.72 -11.04
N PHE A 386 28.90 0.13 -9.90
CA PHE A 386 29.12 0.83 -8.62
C PHE A 386 30.61 1.02 -8.37
N LEU A 387 31.02 2.23 -8.03
CA LEU A 387 32.41 2.58 -7.80
C LEU A 387 32.75 2.47 -6.31
N LYS A 388 33.90 1.84 -6.01
CA LYS A 388 34.39 1.64 -4.65
C LYS A 388 35.70 2.44 -4.41
N ASP A 389 35.82 2.97 -3.21
CA ASP A 389 37.10 3.49 -2.73
C ASP A 389 38.06 2.34 -2.31
N LYS A 390 39.26 2.65 -1.94
CA LYS A 390 40.29 1.69 -1.47
C LYS A 390 39.89 0.92 -0.20
N ASN A 391 38.86 1.37 0.52
CA ASN A 391 38.34 0.74 1.74
C ASN A 391 37.09 -0.09 1.48
N GLY A 392 36.65 -0.18 0.20
CA GLY A 392 35.44 -0.89 -0.21
C GLY A 392 34.14 -0.14 0.05
N ASN A 393 34.18 1.16 0.37
CA ASN A 393 32.99 1.98 0.51
C ASN A 393 32.54 2.48 -0.87
N LEU A 394 31.23 2.66 -1.02
CA LEU A 394 30.66 3.32 -2.19
C LEU A 394 31.18 4.77 -2.28
N CYS A 395 31.66 5.17 -3.44
CA CYS A 395 32.10 6.56 -3.70
C CYS A 395 31.44 7.14 -4.98
N GLY A 396 30.64 6.36 -5.67
CA GLY A 396 29.91 6.78 -6.86
C GLY A 396 29.38 5.61 -7.64
N LEU A 397 28.82 5.90 -8.80
CA LEU A 397 28.33 4.90 -9.75
C LEU A 397 28.48 5.42 -11.19
N VAL A 398 28.46 4.49 -12.13
CA VAL A 398 28.36 4.78 -13.57
C VAL A 398 26.93 4.50 -13.97
N THR A 399 26.25 5.51 -14.49
CA THR A 399 24.92 5.37 -15.11
C THR A 399 25.06 5.18 -16.62
N VAL A 400 24.02 4.61 -17.23
CA VAL A 400 23.88 4.48 -18.69
C VAL A 400 22.46 4.83 -19.07
N LYS A 401 22.29 5.51 -20.21
CA LYS A 401 20.98 5.82 -20.77
C LYS A 401 20.33 4.57 -21.35
N LEU A 402 19.02 4.52 -21.30
CA LEU A 402 18.20 3.45 -21.84
C LEU A 402 17.29 3.98 -22.94
N GLU A 403 17.09 3.18 -23.99
CA GLU A 403 16.10 3.43 -25.03
C GLU A 403 15.12 2.25 -25.16
N PRO A 404 13.84 2.50 -25.48
CA PRO A 404 12.87 1.44 -25.70
C PRO A 404 13.14 0.80 -27.07
N LYS A 405 13.38 -0.53 -27.08
CA LYS A 405 13.49 -1.33 -28.29
C LYS A 405 12.34 -2.32 -28.37
N ARG A 406 11.57 -2.26 -29.45
CA ARG A 406 10.46 -3.18 -29.70
C ARG A 406 10.96 -4.41 -30.43
N ASP A 407 10.68 -5.58 -29.90
CA ASP A 407 10.87 -6.84 -30.57
C ASP A 407 9.79 -7.01 -31.65
N GLU A 408 10.20 -7.15 -32.91
CA GLU A 408 9.29 -7.24 -34.05
C GLU A 408 8.42 -8.50 -34.06
N LYS A 409 8.91 -9.61 -33.46
CA LYS A 409 8.21 -10.90 -33.45
C LYS A 409 7.20 -10.99 -32.33
N THR A 410 7.55 -10.50 -31.14
CA THR A 410 6.72 -10.62 -29.93
C THR A 410 5.94 -9.34 -29.60
N GLY A 411 6.29 -8.21 -30.25
CA GLY A 411 5.75 -6.90 -29.93
C GLY A 411 6.18 -6.33 -28.56
N ARG A 412 6.99 -7.07 -27.81
CA ARG A 412 7.45 -6.69 -26.48
C ARG A 412 8.46 -5.55 -26.56
N VAL A 413 8.25 -4.53 -25.72
CA VAL A 413 9.21 -3.45 -25.54
C VAL A 413 10.17 -3.78 -24.41
N THR A 414 11.45 -3.70 -24.68
CA THR A 414 12.55 -3.86 -23.71
C THR A 414 13.38 -2.58 -23.70
N MET A 415 13.89 -2.19 -22.53
CA MET A 415 14.81 -1.07 -22.39
C MET A 415 16.24 -1.58 -22.63
N THR A 416 16.95 -0.96 -23.57
CA THR A 416 18.33 -1.35 -23.97
C THR A 416 19.29 -0.22 -23.71
N GLU A 417 20.53 -0.53 -23.32
CA GLU A 417 21.57 0.46 -23.06
C GLU A 417 21.98 1.18 -24.34
N VAL A 418 22.15 2.50 -24.25
CA VAL A 418 22.68 3.36 -25.32
C VAL A 418 24.20 3.43 -25.17
N ALA A 419 24.91 2.85 -26.12
CA ALA A 419 26.38 2.80 -26.09
C ALA A 419 26.99 4.21 -26.11
N GLY A 420 28.00 4.46 -25.27
CA GLY A 420 28.69 5.75 -25.16
C GLY A 420 27.93 6.82 -24.36
N SER A 421 26.84 6.43 -23.69
CA SER A 421 26.06 7.34 -22.84
C SER A 421 26.43 7.27 -21.35
N GLU A 422 27.51 6.56 -21.02
CA GLU A 422 27.97 6.36 -19.65
C GLU A 422 28.35 7.68 -19.00
N GLN A 423 27.84 7.89 -17.78
CA GLN A 423 28.14 9.06 -16.96
C GLN A 423 28.51 8.65 -15.54
N LYS A 424 29.55 9.28 -14.99
CA LYS A 424 29.90 9.09 -13.58
C LYS A 424 29.05 10.01 -12.71
N MET A 425 28.54 9.46 -11.60
CA MET A 425 27.78 10.18 -10.60
C MET A 425 28.35 9.86 -9.21
N GLU A 426 28.59 10.89 -8.41
CA GLU A 426 28.99 10.72 -7.02
C GLU A 426 27.81 10.21 -6.17
N ALA A 427 28.09 9.27 -5.28
CA ALA A 427 27.11 8.72 -4.36
C ALA A 427 27.80 8.15 -3.11
N ASP A 428 27.27 8.46 -1.94
CA ASP A 428 27.70 7.93 -0.64
C ASP A 428 26.72 6.88 -0.12
N LEU A 429 25.49 6.85 -0.67
CA LEU A 429 24.44 5.93 -0.30
C LEU A 429 23.59 5.59 -1.52
N VAL A 430 23.38 4.31 -1.79
CA VAL A 430 22.47 3.81 -2.83
C VAL A 430 21.36 3.00 -2.19
N LEU A 431 20.11 3.28 -2.60
CA LEU A 431 18.91 2.58 -2.16
C LEU A 431 18.25 1.91 -3.36
N ILE A 432 18.16 0.57 -3.34
CA ILE A 432 17.58 -0.21 -4.42
C ILE A 432 16.08 -0.41 -4.16
N ALA A 433 15.24 0.24 -4.97
CA ALA A 433 13.78 0.21 -4.92
C ALA A 433 13.19 -0.45 -6.18
N ALA A 434 13.81 -1.56 -6.65
CA ALA A 434 13.47 -2.22 -7.91
C ALA A 434 12.33 -3.25 -7.83
N GLY A 435 11.60 -3.32 -6.71
CA GLY A 435 10.50 -4.26 -6.47
C GLY A 435 10.98 -5.63 -5.99
N PHE A 436 10.07 -6.63 -6.05
CA PHE A 436 10.29 -7.96 -5.48
C PHE A 436 10.11 -9.07 -6.53
N LEU A 437 10.74 -10.21 -6.27
CA LEU A 437 10.73 -11.41 -7.12
C LEU A 437 9.85 -12.53 -6.56
N GLY A 438 8.91 -12.24 -5.67
CA GLY A 438 8.05 -13.24 -5.03
C GLY A 438 8.41 -13.50 -3.57
N THR A 439 8.04 -14.69 -3.06
CA THR A 439 8.18 -15.01 -1.64
C THR A 439 9.61 -15.46 -1.29
N GLU A 440 9.92 -15.39 0.01
CA GLU A 440 11.14 -16.00 0.54
C GLU A 440 10.97 -17.52 0.58
N LYS A 441 11.84 -18.24 -0.11
CA LYS A 441 11.73 -19.69 -0.36
C LYS A 441 11.61 -20.54 0.93
N TYR A 442 12.28 -20.14 2.02
CA TYR A 442 12.32 -20.93 3.25
C TYR A 442 10.92 -21.19 3.86
N VAL A 443 9.96 -20.28 3.69
CA VAL A 443 8.59 -20.48 4.19
C VAL A 443 7.88 -21.54 3.35
N ALA A 444 8.00 -21.45 2.02
CA ALA A 444 7.44 -22.44 1.10
C ALA A 444 8.04 -23.85 1.37
N ASP A 445 9.37 -23.92 1.53
CA ASP A 445 10.08 -25.18 1.86
C ASP A 445 9.63 -25.74 3.21
N ALA A 446 9.42 -24.89 4.22
CA ALA A 446 9.01 -25.33 5.56
C ALA A 446 7.62 -26.00 5.57
N PHE A 447 6.70 -25.51 4.72
CA PHE A 447 5.35 -26.06 4.56
C PHE A 447 5.25 -27.10 3.44
N GLY A 448 6.27 -27.22 2.57
CA GLY A 448 6.27 -28.12 1.42
C GLY A 448 5.31 -27.70 0.31
N VAL A 449 4.98 -26.41 0.20
CA VAL A 449 4.07 -25.88 -0.82
C VAL A 449 4.81 -25.58 -2.13
N ASP A 450 4.14 -25.80 -3.25
CA ASP A 450 4.67 -25.53 -4.56
C ASP A 450 4.74 -24.03 -4.87
N LEU A 451 5.72 -23.63 -5.67
CA LEU A 451 5.86 -22.28 -6.21
C LEU A 451 5.60 -22.27 -7.71
N ASN A 452 4.96 -21.21 -8.20
CA ASN A 452 4.76 -20.97 -9.62
C ASN A 452 6.02 -20.36 -10.28
N GLY A 453 5.99 -20.16 -11.59
CA GLY A 453 7.14 -19.62 -12.37
C GLY A 453 7.55 -18.18 -11.98
N ARG A 454 6.78 -17.50 -11.13
CA ARG A 454 7.09 -16.16 -10.55
C ARG A 454 7.56 -16.25 -9.10
N THR A 455 7.84 -17.47 -8.60
CA THR A 455 8.25 -17.75 -7.22
C THR A 455 7.23 -17.35 -6.15
N ASN A 456 5.95 -17.27 -6.51
CA ASN A 456 4.84 -17.13 -5.58
C ASN A 456 4.25 -18.50 -5.27
N VAL A 457 3.59 -18.66 -4.10
CA VAL A 457 2.91 -19.90 -3.74
C VAL A 457 1.84 -20.23 -4.78
N ALA A 458 1.89 -21.44 -5.32
CA ALA A 458 0.97 -21.91 -6.36
C ALA A 458 -0.34 -22.43 -5.73
N THR A 459 -1.45 -22.08 -6.36
CA THR A 459 -2.79 -22.60 -6.09
C THR A 459 -3.50 -22.91 -7.42
N ALA A 460 -4.62 -23.59 -7.37
CA ALA A 460 -5.50 -23.68 -8.53
C ALA A 460 -6.10 -22.31 -8.87
N GLU A 461 -6.52 -22.11 -10.10
CA GLU A 461 -7.16 -20.87 -10.54
C GLU A 461 -8.44 -20.60 -9.73
N GLY A 462 -8.55 -19.41 -9.15
CA GLY A 462 -9.69 -19.00 -8.33
C GLY A 462 -9.77 -19.64 -6.95
N ALA A 463 -8.74 -20.40 -6.53
CA ALA A 463 -8.66 -21.03 -5.22
C ALA A 463 -7.45 -20.51 -4.43
N TYR A 464 -7.49 -20.68 -3.11
CA TYR A 464 -6.43 -20.28 -2.18
C TYR A 464 -5.78 -21.46 -1.47
N GLU A 465 -6.36 -22.67 -1.52
CA GLU A 465 -5.71 -23.87 -1.00
C GLU A 465 -4.48 -24.22 -1.84
N THR A 466 -3.36 -24.49 -1.20
CA THR A 466 -2.09 -24.80 -1.84
C THR A 466 -2.01 -26.28 -2.24
N SER A 467 -0.86 -26.72 -2.77
CA SER A 467 -0.57 -28.14 -3.01
C SER A 467 -0.56 -28.99 -1.72
N VAL A 468 -0.52 -28.36 -0.56
CA VAL A 468 -0.56 -29.03 0.76
C VAL A 468 -1.93 -28.85 1.40
N LYS A 469 -2.63 -29.94 1.64
CA LYS A 469 -3.97 -29.94 2.24
C LYS A 469 -4.01 -29.13 3.55
N ASN A 470 -5.07 -28.32 3.73
CA ASN A 470 -5.30 -27.47 4.89
C ASN A 470 -4.33 -26.28 5.01
N VAL A 471 -3.49 -26.03 3.99
CA VAL A 471 -2.61 -24.86 3.89
C VAL A 471 -3.09 -23.97 2.76
N PHE A 472 -3.34 -22.71 3.06
CA PHE A 472 -3.85 -21.70 2.15
C PHE A 472 -2.84 -20.57 1.99
N ALA A 473 -2.94 -19.78 0.91
CA ALA A 473 -2.06 -18.64 0.68
C ALA A 473 -2.85 -17.44 0.18
N ALA A 474 -2.52 -16.23 0.64
CA ALA A 474 -3.19 -15.00 0.23
C ALA A 474 -2.27 -13.78 0.28
N GLY A 475 -2.59 -12.78 -0.53
CA GLY A 475 -1.82 -11.55 -0.68
C GLY A 475 -0.58 -11.73 -1.52
N ASP A 476 0.46 -10.92 -1.28
CA ASP A 476 1.63 -10.89 -2.17
C ASP A 476 2.40 -12.22 -2.21
N VAL A 477 2.31 -13.08 -1.20
CA VAL A 477 2.90 -14.43 -1.23
C VAL A 477 2.26 -15.31 -2.31
N HIS A 478 1.00 -15.05 -2.65
CA HIS A 478 0.20 -15.76 -3.64
C HIS A 478 0.21 -15.06 -5.00
N ARG A 479 -0.20 -13.77 -5.05
CA ARG A 479 -0.33 -13.04 -6.31
C ARG A 479 0.93 -12.31 -6.78
N GLY A 480 1.94 -12.19 -5.94
CA GLY A 480 3.08 -11.31 -6.13
C GLY A 480 2.81 -9.89 -5.62
N GLN A 481 3.83 -9.05 -5.68
CA GLN A 481 3.76 -7.65 -5.24
C GLN A 481 2.51 -6.94 -5.80
N SER A 482 1.70 -6.35 -4.92
CA SER A 482 0.42 -5.74 -5.28
C SER A 482 0.05 -4.56 -4.37
N LEU A 483 -1.11 -3.94 -4.64
CA LEU A 483 -1.64 -2.84 -3.83
C LEU A 483 -2.27 -3.37 -2.54
N VAL A 484 -2.31 -2.52 -1.49
CA VAL A 484 -2.93 -2.83 -0.20
C VAL A 484 -4.36 -3.36 -0.33
N VAL A 485 -5.16 -2.79 -1.23
CA VAL A 485 -6.55 -3.20 -1.49
C VAL A 485 -6.66 -4.62 -2.06
N TRP A 486 -5.69 -5.04 -2.89
CA TRP A 486 -5.61 -6.42 -3.36
C TRP A 486 -5.23 -7.40 -2.25
N ALA A 487 -4.29 -7.01 -1.40
CA ALA A 487 -3.92 -7.84 -0.25
C ALA A 487 -5.09 -8.03 0.71
N ILE A 488 -5.86 -6.97 0.99
CA ILE A 488 -7.08 -7.06 1.80
C ILE A 488 -8.13 -7.95 1.13
N ARG A 489 -8.35 -7.79 -0.18
CA ARG A 489 -9.28 -8.63 -0.95
C ARG A 489 -8.94 -10.11 -0.82
N GLU A 490 -7.71 -10.50 -1.14
CA GLU A 490 -7.31 -11.91 -1.01
C GLU A 490 -7.38 -12.43 0.42
N GLY A 491 -7.10 -11.57 1.42
CA GLY A 491 -7.30 -11.92 2.82
C GLY A 491 -8.77 -12.22 3.17
N ARG A 492 -9.71 -11.51 2.56
CA ARG A 492 -11.17 -11.77 2.70
C ARG A 492 -11.59 -13.04 1.98
N GLU A 493 -11.12 -13.20 0.75
CA GLU A 493 -11.46 -14.36 -0.09
C GLU A 493 -10.92 -15.67 0.50
N VAL A 494 -9.66 -15.69 0.95
CA VAL A 494 -9.08 -16.87 1.62
C VAL A 494 -9.81 -17.19 2.94
N ALA A 495 -10.25 -16.16 3.68
CA ALA A 495 -11.02 -16.39 4.90
C ALA A 495 -12.34 -17.08 4.61
N ARG A 496 -13.02 -16.72 3.52
CA ARG A 496 -14.25 -17.37 3.08
C ARG A 496 -13.99 -18.84 2.70
N GLU A 497 -12.96 -19.13 1.91
CA GLU A 497 -12.61 -20.50 1.52
C GLU A 497 -12.23 -21.37 2.73
N VAL A 498 -11.46 -20.81 3.66
CA VAL A 498 -11.11 -21.49 4.93
C VAL A 498 -12.36 -21.78 5.77
N ASP A 499 -13.26 -20.81 5.96
CA ASP A 499 -14.53 -21.00 6.69
C ASP A 499 -15.38 -22.09 6.03
N GLU A 500 -15.53 -22.05 4.71
CA GLU A 500 -16.28 -23.05 3.93
C GLU A 500 -15.66 -24.45 4.09
N SER A 501 -14.33 -24.56 4.03
CA SER A 501 -13.62 -25.83 4.22
C SER A 501 -13.73 -26.42 5.64
N LEU A 502 -14.04 -25.58 6.64
CA LEU A 502 -14.20 -25.99 8.05
C LEU A 502 -15.65 -26.29 8.43
N MET A 503 -16.60 -25.54 7.85
CA MET A 503 -18.00 -25.53 8.28
C MET A 503 -18.93 -26.15 7.23
N GLY A 504 -18.44 -26.42 6.00
CA GLY A 504 -19.25 -26.89 4.87
C GLY A 504 -20.04 -25.77 4.18
N TYR A 505 -19.99 -24.54 4.69
CA TYR A 505 -20.61 -23.34 4.12
C TYR A 505 -19.94 -22.09 4.71
N SER A 506 -20.12 -20.95 4.07
CA SER A 506 -19.66 -19.66 4.61
C SER A 506 -20.71 -18.57 4.42
N TYR A 507 -20.85 -17.71 5.44
CA TYR A 507 -21.63 -16.46 5.37
C TYR A 507 -20.74 -15.22 5.10
N LEU A 508 -19.45 -15.42 4.92
CA LEU A 508 -18.55 -14.34 4.55
C LEU A 508 -18.85 -13.90 3.11
N GLU A 509 -18.87 -12.60 2.90
CA GLU A 509 -19.22 -12.02 1.60
C GLU A 509 -18.22 -12.41 0.51
N VAL A 510 -18.73 -12.66 -0.69
CA VAL A 510 -17.92 -12.77 -1.92
C VAL A 510 -17.49 -11.39 -2.34
N GLN A 511 -16.23 -11.24 -2.73
CA GLN A 511 -15.65 -9.99 -3.22
C GLN A 511 -15.62 -9.95 -4.75
#